data_3c666f5f837aa59be9bd624a238ec2c3
#
_entry.id   3c666f5f837aa59be9bd624a238ec2c3
#
_cell.length_a   1.000
_cell.length_b   1.000
_cell.length_c   1.000
_cell.angle_alpha   90.00
_cell.angle_beta   90.00
_cell.angle_gamma   90.00
#
_symmetry.space_group_name_H-M   'P 1'
#
loop_
_entity.id
_entity.type
_entity.pdbx_description
1 polymer ?
#
loop_
_entity_poly.entity_id
_entity_poly.type
_entity_poly.pdbx_seq_one_letter_code
_entity_poly.pdbx_strand_id
1 'polypeptide(L)'
;MVHGMTRREFGITAGVATLVAPGLGASAQSAGSKTLRFIAQSDLRVLDPIWTTAYITRNHGYMVFDTLFAIDDKFKPHPQMVGDFSISPDKLRYSFTLRDGLKFHDGQPVRGADCVASLKRWMVRDGFGQALATAVEEMTGGDGKDFAIRLKEPFPLLIDGIAKVSSLAPFIMPERLAKTDPFQQVTEMVGSGPFKFVTEEFQPGHQVVYLKNPDYVPRSEPSSWASGGKVVKVDRVEWLYIPDATTKIAALNSGEADWWENPPPDVWPVLASNADITVIEANPLPSMGCLRFNQLLPPFDNVKMRQAVLMVANQADFMGAFAGDPQNWKVCPSFFTCGTPMSSNAGSEAMTGKRDFDKAKKLVTGAGYIIKARRSSCSMRSTSR
;
A
#
# COMPACT_ATOMS: atom_id res chain seq x y z
N MET A 1 1.36 -52.93 -40.22
CA MET A 1 2.47 -52.88 -41.16
C MET A 1 3.40 -51.76 -40.66
N VAL A 2 4.31 -51.99 -39.80
CA VAL A 2 5.71 -52.54 -39.98
C VAL A 2 6.52 -51.77 -41.03
N HIS A 3 7.52 -51.07 -40.53
CA HIS A 3 8.91 -50.86 -40.93
C HIS A 3 9.37 -49.51 -40.40
N GLY A 4 10.32 -49.29 -39.55
CA GLY A 4 11.57 -49.99 -39.20
C GLY A 4 12.73 -49.70 -40.14
N MET A 5 13.67 -48.76 -39.74
CA MET A 5 15.07 -48.72 -40.21
C MET A 5 15.82 -47.60 -39.46
N THR A 6 16.70 -47.86 -38.54
CA THR A 6 18.14 -48.24 -38.48
C THR A 6 19.11 -47.10 -38.77
N ARG A 7 20.01 -46.92 -37.77
CA ARG A 7 21.27 -46.14 -37.74
C ARG A 7 22.16 -46.43 -38.93
N ARG A 8 22.91 -45.43 -39.36
CA ARG A 8 24.26 -45.61 -39.92
C ARG A 8 25.18 -44.42 -39.64
N GLU A 9 26.31 -44.77 -39.09
CA GLU A 9 27.50 -43.99 -38.85
C GLU A 9 28.26 -43.66 -40.14
N PHE A 10 28.98 -42.54 -40.14
CA PHE A 10 30.18 -42.23 -40.92
C PHE A 10 30.70 -40.90 -40.37
N GLY A 11 31.92 -40.66 -39.92
CA GLY A 11 33.22 -41.14 -40.33
C GLY A 11 34.15 -39.95 -40.08
N ILE A 12 35.15 -40.15 -39.29
CA ILE A 12 36.17 -39.17 -38.87
C ILE A 12 37.02 -38.73 -40.06
N THR A 13 37.31 -37.42 -40.18
CA THR A 13 38.60 -36.97 -40.76
C THR A 13 39.13 -35.75 -40.01
N ALA A 14 40.30 -35.93 -39.45
CA ALA A 14 41.10 -34.93 -38.73
C ALA A 14 41.74 -33.92 -39.71
N GLY A 15 41.69 -32.66 -39.36
CA GLY A 15 42.41 -31.58 -40.00
C GLY A 15 42.86 -30.57 -38.96
N VAL A 16 44.14 -30.68 -38.55
CA VAL A 16 44.78 -29.68 -37.67
C VAL A 16 45.15 -28.46 -38.49
N ALA A 17 44.61 -27.30 -38.09
CA ALA A 17 45.17 -26.01 -38.50
C ALA A 17 45.16 -25.06 -37.30
N THR A 18 46.33 -24.90 -36.72
CA THR A 18 46.67 -23.86 -35.72
C THR A 18 46.64 -22.49 -36.39
N LEU A 19 45.78 -21.62 -35.91
CA LEU A 19 45.91 -20.19 -36.15
C LEU A 19 45.76 -19.46 -34.82
N VAL A 20 46.87 -18.88 -34.39
CA VAL A 20 47.01 -17.96 -33.28
C VAL A 20 46.29 -16.65 -33.65
N ALA A 21 45.37 -16.23 -32.85
CA ALA A 21 44.84 -14.89 -32.88
C ALA A 21 44.97 -14.27 -31.47
N PRO A 22 45.63 -13.14 -31.31
CA PRO A 22 45.64 -12.39 -30.07
C PRO A 22 44.43 -11.44 -30.07
N GLY A 23 43.61 -11.58 -29.09
CA GLY A 23 42.47 -10.68 -28.90
C GLY A 23 41.86 -10.91 -27.53
N LEU A 24 42.59 -10.49 -26.48
CA LEU A 24 41.98 -10.26 -25.18
C LEU A 24 41.01 -9.07 -25.31
N GLY A 25 39.83 -9.35 -25.85
CA GLY A 25 38.65 -8.53 -25.59
C GLY A 25 38.15 -8.90 -24.20
N ALA A 26 38.56 -8.15 -23.19
CA ALA A 26 37.84 -8.13 -21.93
C ALA A 26 36.40 -7.67 -22.27
N SER A 27 35.51 -8.66 -22.40
CA SER A 27 34.08 -8.40 -22.32
C SER A 27 33.86 -7.78 -20.96
N ALA A 28 33.72 -6.44 -20.93
CA ALA A 28 33.12 -5.79 -19.78
C ALA A 28 31.77 -6.48 -19.59
N GLN A 29 31.70 -7.38 -18.63
CA GLN A 29 30.45 -7.87 -18.09
C GLN A 29 29.70 -6.62 -17.66
N SER A 30 28.76 -6.18 -18.47
CA SER A 30 27.78 -5.19 -18.03
C SER A 30 27.21 -5.77 -16.75
N ALA A 31 27.45 -5.10 -15.63
CA ALA A 31 26.84 -5.47 -14.36
C ALA A 31 25.34 -5.59 -14.65
N GLY A 32 24.80 -6.82 -14.61
CA GLY A 32 23.45 -7.11 -15.01
C GLY A 32 22.50 -6.20 -14.24
N SER A 33 21.54 -5.59 -14.94
CA SER A 33 20.51 -4.74 -14.34
C SER A 33 19.89 -5.49 -13.17
N LYS A 34 19.88 -4.87 -11.98
CA LYS A 34 19.30 -5.45 -10.76
C LYS A 34 17.79 -5.30 -10.82
N THR A 35 17.11 -6.37 -11.13
CA THR A 35 15.65 -6.44 -11.16
C THR A 35 15.13 -7.07 -9.89
N LEU A 36 14.11 -6.47 -9.27
CA LEU A 36 13.32 -7.04 -8.17
C LEU A 36 11.96 -7.45 -8.71
N ARG A 37 11.63 -8.74 -8.64
CA ARG A 37 10.34 -9.31 -9.02
C ARG A 37 9.50 -9.50 -7.76
N PHE A 38 8.44 -8.72 -7.69
CA PHE A 38 7.63 -8.56 -6.49
C PHE A 38 6.21 -9.08 -6.74
N ILE A 39 5.78 -10.10 -6.02
CA ILE A 39 4.39 -10.58 -6.08
C ILE A 39 3.55 -9.66 -5.20
N ALA A 40 2.78 -8.80 -5.85
CA ALA A 40 1.90 -7.84 -5.18
C ALA A 40 0.67 -8.51 -4.54
N GLN A 41 0.11 -7.86 -3.51
CA GLN A 41 -1.07 -8.36 -2.80
C GLN A 41 -2.33 -8.41 -3.67
N SER A 42 -2.42 -7.57 -4.67
CA SER A 42 -3.57 -7.50 -5.58
C SER A 42 -3.17 -6.90 -6.93
N ASP A 43 -4.06 -7.05 -7.91
CA ASP A 43 -3.91 -6.45 -9.24
C ASP A 43 -4.03 -4.92 -9.18
N LEU A 44 -3.11 -4.22 -9.83
CA LEU A 44 -3.15 -2.75 -9.98
C LEU A 44 -4.02 -2.39 -11.18
N ARG A 45 -5.24 -1.93 -10.93
CA ARG A 45 -6.21 -1.52 -11.96
C ARG A 45 -6.41 -0.01 -12.05
N VAL A 46 -6.17 0.68 -10.97
CA VAL A 46 -6.35 2.14 -10.85
C VAL A 46 -5.00 2.76 -10.58
N LEU A 47 -4.54 3.62 -11.48
CA LEU A 47 -3.25 4.28 -11.39
C LEU A 47 -3.30 5.63 -10.66
N ASP A 48 -4.43 6.32 -10.72
CA ASP A 48 -4.58 7.60 -10.02
C ASP A 48 -4.57 7.41 -8.49
N PRO A 49 -3.56 7.91 -7.76
CA PRO A 49 -3.35 7.57 -6.36
C PRO A 49 -4.39 8.17 -5.40
N ILE A 50 -5.22 9.11 -5.86
CA ILE A 50 -6.31 9.67 -5.04
C ILE A 50 -7.70 9.18 -5.44
N TRP A 51 -7.80 8.24 -6.39
CA TRP A 51 -9.07 7.74 -6.89
C TRP A 51 -9.72 6.71 -5.96
N THR A 52 -8.92 5.87 -5.36
CA THR A 52 -9.38 4.74 -4.52
C THR A 52 -8.53 4.60 -3.27
N THR A 53 -9.12 4.04 -2.21
CA THR A 53 -8.41 3.71 -0.96
C THR A 53 -7.67 2.37 -1.01
N ALA A 54 -7.61 1.71 -2.18
CA ALA A 54 -6.92 0.44 -2.36
C ALA A 54 -5.41 0.58 -2.09
N TYR A 55 -4.87 -0.31 -1.27
CA TYR A 55 -3.46 -0.27 -0.88
C TYR A 55 -2.51 -0.45 -2.05
N ILE A 56 -2.88 -1.25 -3.05
CA ILE A 56 -2.05 -1.43 -4.25
C ILE A 56 -1.89 -0.11 -5.03
N THR A 57 -2.95 0.68 -5.18
CA THR A 57 -2.89 2.01 -5.80
C THR A 57 -2.08 3.00 -4.96
N ARG A 58 -2.21 2.95 -3.62
CA ARG A 58 -1.37 3.74 -2.72
C ARG A 58 0.11 3.37 -2.87
N ASN A 59 0.43 2.08 -2.91
CA ASN A 59 1.80 1.59 -3.07
C ASN A 59 2.38 2.02 -4.41
N HIS A 60 1.59 1.95 -5.50
CA HIS A 60 1.92 2.54 -6.80
C HIS A 60 2.21 4.05 -6.68
N GLY A 61 1.37 4.76 -5.93
CA GLY A 61 1.59 6.18 -5.66
C GLY A 61 2.96 6.47 -5.05
N TYR A 62 3.42 5.67 -4.09
CA TYR A 62 4.76 5.83 -3.48
C TYR A 62 5.92 5.42 -4.39
N MET A 63 5.68 4.61 -5.41
CA MET A 63 6.70 4.34 -6.44
C MET A 63 6.91 5.57 -7.34
N VAL A 64 5.81 6.19 -7.78
CA VAL A 64 5.81 7.19 -8.86
C VAL A 64 5.84 8.62 -8.34
N PHE A 65 5.18 8.90 -7.22
CA PHE A 65 5.02 10.25 -6.66
C PHE A 65 5.77 10.40 -5.33
N ASP A 66 5.91 11.63 -4.88
CA ASP A 66 6.40 11.92 -3.53
C ASP A 66 5.40 12.82 -2.79
N THR A 67 5.61 13.02 -1.50
CA THR A 67 4.72 13.76 -0.58
C THR A 67 5.47 14.93 0.06
N LEU A 68 4.75 15.96 0.50
CA LEU A 68 5.36 17.13 1.18
C LEU A 68 5.94 16.75 2.53
N PHE A 69 5.21 15.96 3.29
CA PHE A 69 5.59 15.38 4.57
C PHE A 69 5.34 13.89 4.55
N ALA A 70 5.97 13.16 5.46
CA ALA A 70 5.74 11.74 5.69
C ALA A 70 5.91 11.41 7.17
N ILE A 71 5.30 10.33 7.65
CA ILE A 71 5.42 9.92 9.05
C ILE A 71 6.52 8.87 9.25
N ASP A 72 7.15 8.93 10.42
CA ASP A 72 8.11 7.93 10.89
C ASP A 72 7.40 6.73 11.58
N ASP A 73 8.18 5.77 12.07
CA ASP A 73 7.71 4.57 12.79
C ASP A 73 7.04 4.88 14.14
N LYS A 74 7.14 6.15 14.61
CA LYS A 74 6.48 6.67 15.81
C LYS A 74 5.26 7.55 15.48
N PHE A 75 4.81 7.53 14.23
CA PHE A 75 3.71 8.35 13.72
C PHE A 75 3.94 9.86 13.78
N LYS A 76 5.18 10.29 13.83
CA LYS A 76 5.52 11.73 13.83
C LYS A 76 5.73 12.21 12.40
N PRO A 77 5.13 13.35 12.02
CA PRO A 77 5.34 13.94 10.70
C PRO A 77 6.73 14.55 10.58
N HIS A 78 7.38 14.28 9.46
CA HIS A 78 8.67 14.85 9.07
C HIS A 78 8.58 15.43 7.65
N PRO A 79 9.31 16.52 7.34
CA PRO A 79 9.43 17.02 5.98
C PRO A 79 9.96 15.95 5.03
N GLN A 80 9.38 15.85 3.82
CA GLN A 80 9.85 14.94 2.77
C GLN A 80 10.28 15.74 1.53
N MET A 81 9.35 16.35 0.78
CA MET A 81 9.69 17.30 -0.29
C MET A 81 9.95 18.70 0.25
N VAL A 82 9.36 19.05 1.39
CA VAL A 82 9.61 20.32 2.08
C VAL A 82 11.04 20.35 2.62
N GLY A 83 11.76 21.43 2.36
CA GLY A 83 13.08 21.72 2.91
C GLY A 83 12.97 22.47 4.23
N ASP A 84 12.18 23.54 4.22
CA ASP A 84 11.93 24.38 5.38
C ASP A 84 10.47 24.81 5.48
N PHE A 85 9.97 25.05 6.68
CA PHE A 85 8.63 25.55 6.89
C PHE A 85 8.52 26.37 8.18
N SER A 86 7.55 27.28 8.22
CA SER A 86 7.23 28.07 9.39
C SER A 86 5.72 28.17 9.61
N ILE A 87 5.35 28.30 10.88
CA ILE A 87 3.96 28.48 11.31
C ILE A 87 3.88 29.81 12.07
N SER A 88 2.97 30.69 11.70
CA SER A 88 2.77 31.96 12.39
C SER A 88 2.32 31.75 13.83
N PRO A 89 2.58 32.71 14.76
CA PRO A 89 2.21 32.60 16.17
C PRO A 89 0.73 32.36 16.41
N ASP A 90 -0.14 32.93 15.56
CA ASP A 90 -1.59 32.74 15.57
C ASP A 90 -2.04 31.40 14.98
N LYS A 91 -1.10 30.62 14.39
CA LYS A 91 -1.35 29.34 13.71
C LYS A 91 -2.28 29.43 12.52
N LEU A 92 -2.40 30.60 11.92
CA LEU A 92 -3.25 30.82 10.74
C LEU A 92 -2.48 30.79 9.43
N ARG A 93 -1.16 30.97 9.45
CA ARG A 93 -0.33 30.92 8.25
C ARG A 93 0.77 29.86 8.37
N TYR A 94 0.79 28.98 7.37
CA TYR A 94 1.81 27.97 7.16
C TYR A 94 2.56 28.31 5.88
N SER A 95 3.86 28.55 5.97
CA SER A 95 4.73 28.87 4.84
C SER A 95 5.72 27.73 4.64
N PHE A 96 5.91 27.30 3.40
CA PHE A 96 6.74 26.16 3.04
C PHE A 96 7.68 26.52 1.92
N THR A 97 8.90 26.00 1.98
CA THR A 97 9.89 26.04 0.90
C THR A 97 10.29 24.62 0.53
N LEU A 98 10.19 24.25 -0.74
CA LEU A 98 10.64 22.96 -1.23
C LEU A 98 12.16 22.86 -1.18
N ARG A 99 12.70 21.66 -0.89
CA ARG A 99 14.14 21.41 -0.97
C ARG A 99 14.66 21.50 -2.40
N ASP A 100 15.95 21.67 -2.56
CA ASP A 100 16.60 21.79 -3.86
C ASP A 100 16.60 20.47 -4.65
N GLY A 101 16.66 20.58 -5.97
CA GLY A 101 16.87 19.47 -6.88
C GLY A 101 15.64 18.63 -7.18
N LEU A 102 14.46 18.99 -6.67
CA LEU A 102 13.22 18.24 -6.96
C LEU A 102 12.81 18.44 -8.42
N LYS A 103 12.65 17.32 -9.13
CA LYS A 103 12.17 17.27 -10.51
C LYS A 103 11.10 16.21 -10.69
N PHE A 104 10.18 16.49 -11.59
CA PHE A 104 9.28 15.48 -12.11
C PHE A 104 9.97 14.54 -13.10
N HIS A 105 9.37 13.42 -13.43
CA HIS A 105 9.91 12.41 -14.34
C HIS A 105 10.11 12.92 -15.76
N ASP A 106 9.42 13.99 -16.15
CA ASP A 106 9.58 14.70 -17.42
C ASP A 106 10.70 15.76 -17.40
N GLY A 107 11.43 15.85 -16.29
CA GLY A 107 12.57 16.76 -16.10
C GLY A 107 12.20 18.17 -15.63
N GLN A 108 10.91 18.51 -15.57
CA GLN A 108 10.46 19.82 -15.07
C GLN A 108 10.70 19.95 -13.57
N PRO A 109 11.08 21.14 -13.07
CA PRO A 109 11.21 21.36 -11.63
C PRO A 109 9.85 21.27 -10.94
N VAL A 110 9.86 20.80 -9.69
CA VAL A 110 8.66 20.87 -8.83
C VAL A 110 8.53 22.27 -8.26
N ARG A 111 7.34 22.87 -8.38
CA ARG A 111 7.05 24.25 -8.01
C ARG A 111 6.00 24.33 -6.91
N GLY A 112 5.91 25.48 -6.25
CA GLY A 112 4.82 25.76 -5.29
C GLY A 112 3.44 25.65 -5.91
N ALA A 113 3.27 26.02 -7.18
CA ALA A 113 2.01 25.85 -7.91
C ALA A 113 1.56 24.38 -8.01
N ASP A 114 2.49 23.46 -8.23
CA ASP A 114 2.23 22.03 -8.31
C ASP A 114 1.73 21.48 -6.96
N CYS A 115 2.35 21.95 -5.85
CA CYS A 115 1.95 21.59 -4.49
C CYS A 115 0.52 22.07 -4.18
N VAL A 116 0.22 23.33 -4.49
CA VAL A 116 -1.10 23.93 -4.26
C VAL A 116 -2.18 23.20 -5.06
N ALA A 117 -1.94 22.95 -6.35
CA ALA A 117 -2.89 22.26 -7.21
C ALA A 117 -3.15 20.82 -6.74
N SER A 118 -2.08 20.09 -6.37
CA SER A 118 -2.18 18.72 -5.86
C SER A 118 -2.97 18.65 -4.55
N LEU A 119 -2.67 19.52 -3.59
CA LEU A 119 -3.40 19.58 -2.33
C LEU A 119 -4.87 19.95 -2.54
N LYS A 120 -5.19 20.91 -3.43
CA LYS A 120 -6.58 21.25 -3.76
C LYS A 120 -7.33 20.06 -4.33
N ARG A 121 -6.74 19.29 -5.25
CA ARG A 121 -7.33 18.08 -5.82
C ARG A 121 -7.55 17.01 -4.76
N TRP A 122 -6.55 16.75 -3.91
CA TRP A 122 -6.62 15.80 -2.80
C TRP A 122 -7.72 16.16 -1.79
N MET A 123 -7.83 17.44 -1.40
CA MET A 123 -8.85 17.92 -0.46
C MET A 123 -10.28 17.67 -0.91
N VAL A 124 -10.54 17.53 -2.20
CA VAL A 124 -11.90 17.19 -2.70
C VAL A 124 -12.23 15.72 -2.46
N ARG A 125 -11.24 14.84 -2.51
CA ARG A 125 -11.43 13.38 -2.49
C ARG A 125 -11.22 12.72 -1.12
N ASP A 126 -10.35 13.26 -0.32
CA ASP A 126 -10.00 12.70 0.99
C ASP A 126 -10.86 13.32 2.11
N GLY A 127 -11.40 12.47 3.00
CA GLY A 127 -12.28 12.95 4.07
C GLY A 127 -11.59 13.90 5.07
N PHE A 128 -10.29 13.69 5.36
CA PHE A 128 -9.52 14.64 6.17
C PHE A 128 -9.23 15.91 5.37
N GLY A 129 -8.91 15.76 4.08
CA GLY A 129 -8.71 16.87 3.17
C GLY A 129 -9.94 17.76 3.07
N GLN A 130 -11.16 17.18 3.00
CA GLN A 130 -12.43 17.93 3.04
C GLN A 130 -12.59 18.71 4.34
N ALA A 131 -12.27 18.12 5.49
CA ALA A 131 -12.29 18.82 6.77
C ALA A 131 -11.29 19.99 6.80
N LEU A 132 -10.06 19.76 6.32
CA LEU A 132 -9.07 20.83 6.19
C LEU A 132 -9.53 21.94 5.27
N ALA A 133 -10.19 21.62 4.14
CA ALA A 133 -10.68 22.61 3.19
C ALA A 133 -11.67 23.60 3.80
N THR A 134 -12.43 23.21 4.83
CA THR A 134 -13.36 24.15 5.52
C THR A 134 -12.61 25.25 6.27
N ALA A 135 -11.43 24.92 6.83
CA ALA A 135 -10.58 25.85 7.56
C ALA A 135 -9.66 26.68 6.64
N VAL A 136 -9.40 26.22 5.41
CA VAL A 136 -8.53 26.95 4.47
C VAL A 136 -9.23 28.21 3.97
N GLU A 137 -8.54 29.34 4.07
CA GLU A 137 -8.94 30.61 3.47
C GLU A 137 -8.32 30.74 2.06
N GLU A 138 -7.01 30.50 1.96
CA GLU A 138 -6.27 30.66 0.74
C GLU A 138 -5.06 29.72 0.68
N MET A 139 -4.71 29.30 -0.53
CA MET A 139 -3.46 28.60 -0.82
C MET A 139 -2.77 29.30 -1.97
N THR A 140 -1.53 29.74 -1.75
CA THR A 140 -0.70 30.48 -2.73
C THR A 140 0.56 29.70 -3.04
N GLY A 141 0.93 29.65 -4.31
CA GLY A 141 2.17 29.07 -4.81
C GLY A 141 2.35 29.46 -6.28
N GLY A 142 3.57 29.76 -6.66
CA GLY A 142 3.95 30.19 -8.02
C GLY A 142 4.97 29.26 -8.66
N ASP A 143 5.73 29.81 -9.60
CA ASP A 143 6.77 29.08 -10.35
C ASP A 143 8.03 28.78 -9.50
N GLY A 144 8.16 29.42 -8.34
CA GLY A 144 9.23 29.16 -7.37
C GLY A 144 8.96 27.95 -6.49
N LYS A 145 9.85 27.75 -5.51
CA LYS A 145 9.76 26.64 -4.53
C LYS A 145 8.82 26.95 -3.36
N ASP A 146 8.39 28.20 -3.20
CA ASP A 146 7.61 28.64 -2.06
C ASP A 146 6.12 28.49 -2.30
N PHE A 147 5.42 28.04 -1.26
CA PHE A 147 3.96 28.04 -1.22
C PHE A 147 3.47 28.27 0.23
N ALA A 148 2.22 28.69 0.37
CA ALA A 148 1.66 28.95 1.68
C ALA A 148 0.19 28.52 1.75
N ILE A 149 -0.24 28.17 2.96
CA ILE A 149 -1.62 27.88 3.31
C ILE A 149 -2.03 28.89 4.39
N ARG A 150 -3.08 29.67 4.12
CA ARG A 150 -3.70 30.55 5.08
C ARG A 150 -5.05 29.98 5.52
N LEU A 151 -5.28 29.98 6.83
CA LEU A 151 -6.45 29.42 7.47
C LEU A 151 -7.36 30.54 7.99
N LYS A 152 -8.66 30.29 8.04
CA LYS A 152 -9.69 31.14 8.70
C LYS A 152 -9.67 30.97 10.19
N GLU A 153 -9.35 29.77 10.65
CA GLU A 153 -9.27 29.37 12.04
C GLU A 153 -8.15 28.34 12.23
N PRO A 154 -7.55 28.20 13.42
CA PRO A 154 -6.49 27.25 13.67
C PRO A 154 -6.93 25.80 13.40
N PHE A 155 -6.15 25.06 12.62
CA PHE A 155 -6.34 23.65 12.35
C PHE A 155 -5.10 22.86 12.79
N PRO A 156 -5.02 22.40 14.07
CA PRO A 156 -3.81 21.85 14.66
C PRO A 156 -3.24 20.63 13.94
N LEU A 157 -4.09 19.87 13.25
CA LEU A 157 -3.71 18.63 12.56
C LEU A 157 -3.31 18.85 11.10
N LEU A 158 -3.03 20.09 10.65
CA LEU A 158 -2.71 20.35 9.25
C LEU A 158 -1.49 19.55 8.79
N ILE A 159 -0.38 19.61 9.55
CA ILE A 159 0.85 18.90 9.21
C ILE A 159 0.64 17.38 9.26
N ASP A 160 -0.05 16.88 10.28
CA ASP A 160 -0.38 15.45 10.39
C ASP A 160 -1.22 14.97 9.19
N GLY A 161 -2.15 15.78 8.74
CA GLY A 161 -3.02 15.47 7.60
C GLY A 161 -2.28 15.42 6.26
N ILE A 162 -1.36 16.37 6.03
CA ILE A 162 -0.55 16.35 4.79
C ILE A 162 0.65 15.39 4.87
N ALA A 163 0.89 14.79 6.04
CA ALA A 163 1.90 13.74 6.25
C ALA A 163 1.30 12.32 6.24
N LYS A 164 -0.04 12.19 6.18
CA LYS A 164 -0.71 10.89 6.25
C LYS A 164 -0.25 9.95 5.14
N VAL A 165 -0.03 8.68 5.48
CA VAL A 165 0.54 7.69 4.56
C VAL A 165 -0.49 6.74 3.97
N SER A 166 -1.73 6.78 4.43
CA SER A 166 -2.75 5.84 4.01
C SER A 166 -4.11 6.50 3.86
N SER A 167 -4.95 5.84 3.06
CA SER A 167 -6.22 6.33 2.58
C SER A 167 -6.05 7.66 1.85
N LEU A 168 -5.78 7.67 0.57
CA LEU A 168 -5.52 8.85 -0.27
C LEU A 168 -4.42 9.77 0.30
N ALA A 169 -3.18 9.29 0.31
CA ALA A 169 -2.04 10.13 0.68
C ALA A 169 -1.92 11.35 -0.28
N PRO A 170 -1.53 12.54 0.22
CA PRO A 170 -1.47 13.76 -0.57
C PRO A 170 -0.22 13.80 -1.46
N PHE A 171 -0.22 12.98 -2.49
CA PHE A 171 0.84 12.93 -3.48
C PHE A 171 0.90 14.20 -4.33
N ILE A 172 2.13 14.65 -4.63
CA ILE A 172 2.39 15.81 -5.46
C ILE A 172 2.60 15.39 -6.91
N MET A 173 1.87 16.01 -7.80
CA MET A 173 1.95 15.82 -9.25
C MET A 173 2.06 17.16 -9.99
N PRO A 174 2.49 17.20 -11.26
CA PRO A 174 2.50 18.41 -12.05
C PRO A 174 1.14 19.11 -12.03
N GLU A 175 1.14 20.43 -11.94
CA GLU A 175 -0.07 21.27 -11.90
C GLU A 175 -1.05 20.93 -13.03
N ARG A 176 -0.55 20.65 -14.24
CA ARG A 176 -1.37 20.25 -15.40
C ARG A 176 -2.17 18.98 -15.14
N LEU A 177 -1.62 18.01 -14.40
CA LEU A 177 -2.32 16.79 -13.99
C LEU A 177 -3.20 17.03 -12.76
N ALA A 178 -2.71 17.78 -11.80
CA ALA A 178 -3.45 18.13 -10.60
C ALA A 178 -4.72 18.97 -10.87
N LYS A 179 -4.77 19.68 -11.99
CA LYS A 179 -5.96 20.41 -12.46
C LYS A 179 -7.01 19.53 -13.14
N THR A 180 -6.72 18.25 -13.38
CA THR A 180 -7.76 17.29 -13.80
C THR A 180 -8.88 17.28 -12.77
N ASP A 181 -10.13 17.26 -13.23
CA ASP A 181 -11.30 17.18 -12.36
C ASP A 181 -11.09 16.06 -11.31
N PRO A 182 -11.27 16.34 -10.01
CA PRO A 182 -11.08 15.34 -8.96
C PRO A 182 -11.96 14.09 -9.10
N PHE A 183 -13.03 14.16 -9.90
CA PHE A 183 -13.90 13.03 -10.24
C PHE A 183 -13.58 12.40 -11.62
N GLN A 184 -12.42 12.74 -12.18
CA GLN A 184 -11.83 12.09 -13.34
C GLN A 184 -10.42 11.58 -13.00
N GLN A 185 -10.08 10.38 -13.45
CA GLN A 185 -8.75 9.82 -13.20
C GLN A 185 -7.70 10.52 -14.08
N VAL A 186 -6.54 10.79 -13.49
CA VAL A 186 -5.35 11.11 -14.31
C VAL A 186 -4.87 9.82 -14.98
N THR A 187 -4.48 9.93 -16.23
CA THR A 187 -4.03 8.80 -17.07
C THR A 187 -2.52 8.80 -17.28
N GLU A 188 -1.87 9.94 -17.10
CA GLU A 188 -0.43 10.10 -17.24
C GLU A 188 0.26 9.94 -15.87
N MET A 189 1.24 9.03 -15.79
CA MET A 189 1.96 8.72 -14.57
C MET A 189 3.30 9.44 -14.49
N VAL A 190 3.25 10.77 -14.40
CA VAL A 190 4.40 11.65 -14.19
C VAL A 190 4.38 12.16 -12.75
N GLY A 191 5.28 11.66 -11.95
CA GLY A 191 5.52 12.08 -10.57
C GLY A 191 6.94 12.54 -10.35
N SER A 192 7.32 12.74 -9.08
CA SER A 192 8.68 13.10 -8.64
C SER A 192 9.29 12.01 -7.74
N GLY A 193 8.72 10.83 -7.75
CA GLY A 193 9.11 9.71 -6.90
C GLY A 193 10.36 8.98 -7.36
N PRO A 194 10.79 7.98 -6.55
CA PRO A 194 12.05 7.26 -6.78
C PRO A 194 12.04 6.33 -8.01
N PHE A 195 10.87 6.03 -8.56
CA PHE A 195 10.73 5.18 -9.74
C PHE A 195 9.83 5.83 -10.79
N LYS A 196 10.11 5.52 -12.07
CA LYS A 196 9.31 5.89 -13.24
C LYS A 196 8.45 4.70 -13.64
N PHE A 197 7.16 4.92 -13.83
CA PHE A 197 6.23 3.93 -14.34
C PHE A 197 6.45 3.70 -15.85
N VAL A 198 6.46 2.43 -16.29
CA VAL A 198 6.65 2.05 -17.70
C VAL A 198 5.31 1.70 -18.31
N THR A 199 4.71 2.66 -19.00
CA THR A 199 3.36 2.52 -19.59
C THR A 199 3.30 1.39 -20.62
N GLU A 200 4.35 1.24 -21.42
CA GLU A 200 4.42 0.26 -22.52
C GLU A 200 4.48 -1.19 -22.02
N GLU A 201 4.90 -1.39 -20.78
CA GLU A 201 5.00 -2.70 -20.15
C GLU A 201 3.88 -2.95 -19.09
N PHE A 202 2.95 -2.01 -18.96
CA PHE A 202 1.82 -2.18 -18.06
C PHE A 202 0.77 -3.12 -18.65
N GLN A 203 0.54 -4.24 -17.99
CA GLN A 203 -0.44 -5.25 -18.36
C GLN A 203 -1.37 -5.53 -17.18
N PRO A 204 -2.55 -4.89 -17.10
CA PRO A 204 -3.53 -5.14 -16.05
C PRO A 204 -3.87 -6.63 -15.93
N GLY A 205 -3.86 -7.15 -14.70
CA GLY A 205 -4.08 -8.57 -14.45
C GLY A 205 -2.84 -9.45 -14.65
N HIS A 206 -1.69 -8.88 -14.97
CA HIS A 206 -0.45 -9.61 -15.18
C HIS A 206 0.76 -8.94 -14.51
N GLN A 207 1.19 -7.77 -15.00
CA GLN A 207 2.38 -7.10 -14.47
C GLN A 207 2.34 -5.58 -14.51
N VAL A 208 3.14 -4.99 -13.64
CA VAL A 208 3.44 -3.55 -13.63
C VAL A 208 4.95 -3.37 -13.54
N VAL A 209 5.51 -2.48 -14.33
CA VAL A 209 6.95 -2.28 -14.42
C VAL A 209 7.33 -0.87 -14.01
N TYR A 210 8.40 -0.76 -13.22
CA TYR A 210 8.98 0.49 -12.79
C TYR A 210 10.49 0.48 -13.03
N LEU A 211 11.02 1.59 -13.52
CA LEU A 211 12.45 1.83 -13.66
C LEU A 211 12.92 2.85 -12.62
N LYS A 212 14.13 2.65 -12.11
CA LYS A 212 14.76 3.62 -11.21
C LYS A 212 14.75 5.02 -11.84
N ASN A 213 14.35 6.02 -11.07
CA ASN A 213 14.50 7.41 -11.45
C ASN A 213 15.92 7.90 -11.10
N PRO A 214 16.81 8.11 -12.09
CA PRO A 214 18.20 8.54 -11.83
C PRO A 214 18.28 9.97 -11.30
N ASP A 215 17.26 10.79 -11.55
CA ASP A 215 17.19 12.19 -11.11
C ASP A 215 16.56 12.35 -9.72
N TYR A 216 16.13 11.25 -9.08
CA TYR A 216 15.56 11.32 -7.74
C TYR A 216 16.63 11.67 -6.71
N VAL A 217 16.39 12.74 -5.96
CA VAL A 217 17.28 13.18 -4.89
C VAL A 217 16.71 12.70 -3.54
N PRO A 218 17.22 11.62 -2.95
CA PRO A 218 16.75 11.16 -1.64
C PRO A 218 17.13 12.17 -0.55
N ARG A 219 16.42 12.14 0.58
CA ARG A 219 16.85 12.85 1.78
C ARG A 219 18.11 12.18 2.36
N SER A 220 18.89 12.96 3.13
CA SER A 220 20.10 12.47 3.80
C SER A 220 19.81 11.74 5.10
N GLU A 221 18.66 12.00 5.72
CA GLU A 221 18.26 11.35 6.97
C GLU A 221 17.98 9.85 6.74
N PRO A 222 18.26 8.99 7.72
CA PRO A 222 17.92 7.58 7.64
C PRO A 222 16.42 7.37 7.35
N SER A 223 16.11 6.35 6.57
CA SER A 223 14.71 6.00 6.31
C SER A 223 14.06 5.48 7.59
N SER A 224 12.86 5.99 7.90
CA SER A 224 12.01 5.52 8.98
C SER A 224 10.57 5.52 8.46
N TRP A 225 10.05 4.33 8.25
CA TRP A 225 8.75 4.08 7.62
C TRP A 225 8.61 4.80 6.28
N ALA A 226 7.72 5.81 6.18
CA ALA A 226 7.53 6.59 4.95
C ALA A 226 8.45 7.82 4.86
N SER A 227 9.12 8.21 5.95
CA SER A 227 9.98 9.39 6.03
C SER A 227 11.45 9.07 5.81
N GLY A 228 12.26 10.11 5.55
CA GLY A 228 13.70 10.03 5.37
C GLY A 228 14.13 9.61 3.96
N GLY A 229 15.34 9.09 3.83
CA GLY A 229 15.98 8.80 2.55
C GLY A 229 15.43 7.57 1.85
N LYS A 230 14.78 7.76 0.72
CA LYS A 230 14.30 6.69 -0.17
C LYS A 230 15.41 6.30 -1.16
N VAL A 231 16.39 5.53 -0.70
CA VAL A 231 17.55 5.15 -1.52
C VAL A 231 17.26 3.89 -2.33
N VAL A 232 17.14 4.05 -3.65
CA VAL A 232 16.85 2.95 -4.58
C VAL A 232 18.12 2.12 -4.84
N LYS A 233 18.04 0.81 -4.57
CA LYS A 233 19.17 -0.14 -4.70
C LYS A 233 19.05 -1.08 -5.89
N VAL A 234 17.94 -1.02 -6.64
CA VAL A 234 17.65 -1.83 -7.82
C VAL A 234 17.35 -0.94 -9.01
N ASP A 235 17.57 -1.44 -10.22
CA ASP A 235 17.38 -0.64 -11.45
C ASP A 235 15.97 -0.77 -11.99
N ARG A 236 15.33 -1.90 -11.72
CA ARG A 236 13.99 -2.27 -12.21
C ARG A 236 13.21 -2.99 -11.13
N VAL A 237 11.91 -2.74 -11.07
CA VAL A 237 10.96 -3.46 -10.23
C VAL A 237 9.81 -3.94 -11.11
N GLU A 238 9.48 -5.21 -11.00
CA GLU A 238 8.35 -5.84 -11.68
C GLU A 238 7.35 -6.31 -10.62
N TRP A 239 6.17 -5.72 -10.60
CA TRP A 239 5.07 -6.23 -9.80
C TRP A 239 4.33 -7.29 -10.61
N LEU A 240 4.32 -8.50 -10.09
CA LEU A 240 3.67 -9.64 -10.69
C LEU A 240 2.32 -9.87 -10.02
N TYR A 241 1.28 -10.05 -10.80
CA TYR A 241 -0.02 -10.47 -10.29
C TYR A 241 -0.22 -11.96 -10.54
N ILE A 242 -0.09 -12.76 -9.51
CA ILE A 242 -0.29 -14.20 -9.51
C ILE A 242 -1.45 -14.50 -8.54
N PRO A 243 -2.63 -14.95 -8.98
CA PRO A 243 -3.78 -15.14 -8.09
C PRO A 243 -3.63 -16.36 -7.17
N ASP A 244 -3.06 -17.47 -7.64
CA ASP A 244 -2.99 -18.75 -6.96
C ASP A 244 -1.79 -18.85 -6.00
N ALA A 245 -2.01 -19.30 -4.76
CA ALA A 245 -0.97 -19.40 -3.74
C ALA A 245 0.09 -20.45 -4.07
N THR A 246 -0.30 -21.58 -4.66
CA THR A 246 0.63 -22.67 -5.02
C THR A 246 1.58 -22.21 -6.12
N THR A 247 1.05 -21.46 -7.09
CA THR A 247 1.86 -20.84 -8.16
C THR A 247 2.83 -19.81 -7.60
N LYS A 248 2.43 -19.00 -6.61
CA LYS A 248 3.34 -18.06 -5.92
C LYS A 248 4.47 -18.78 -5.20
N ILE A 249 4.17 -19.89 -4.49
CA ILE A 249 5.18 -20.71 -3.83
C ILE A 249 6.16 -21.27 -4.88
N ALA A 250 5.67 -21.78 -5.99
CA ALA A 250 6.50 -22.30 -7.06
C ALA A 250 7.41 -21.22 -7.65
N ALA A 251 6.88 -20.02 -7.92
CA ALA A 251 7.64 -18.89 -8.46
C ALA A 251 8.77 -18.43 -7.51
N LEU A 252 8.53 -18.41 -6.18
CA LEU A 252 9.58 -18.13 -5.20
C LEU A 252 10.64 -19.23 -5.15
N ASN A 253 10.21 -20.51 -5.16
CA ASN A 253 11.13 -21.64 -5.10
C ASN A 253 11.99 -21.77 -6.36
N SER A 254 11.50 -21.36 -7.52
CA SER A 254 12.25 -21.38 -8.79
C SER A 254 13.12 -20.14 -9.01
N GLY A 255 12.97 -19.09 -8.18
CA GLY A 255 13.62 -17.80 -8.39
C GLY A 255 13.00 -16.98 -9.53
N GLU A 256 11.78 -17.30 -9.97
CA GLU A 256 10.99 -16.46 -10.89
C GLU A 256 10.46 -15.22 -10.19
N ALA A 257 10.29 -15.26 -8.87
CA ALA A 257 9.95 -14.13 -8.03
C ALA A 257 10.92 -14.02 -6.85
N ASP A 258 11.20 -12.79 -6.43
CA ASP A 258 12.16 -12.48 -5.36
C ASP A 258 11.45 -12.13 -4.03
N TRP A 259 10.22 -11.66 -4.08
CA TRP A 259 9.47 -11.23 -2.90
C TRP A 259 7.96 -11.45 -3.08
N TRP A 260 7.30 -12.00 -2.07
CA TRP A 260 5.85 -12.06 -1.96
C TRP A 260 5.38 -11.17 -0.81
N GLU A 261 4.58 -10.11 -1.12
CA GLU A 261 4.19 -9.04 -0.18
C GLU A 261 3.39 -9.55 1.04
N ASN A 262 2.43 -10.43 0.82
CA ASN A 262 1.47 -10.78 1.88
C ASN A 262 1.02 -12.24 1.75
N PRO A 263 1.89 -13.22 2.06
CA PRO A 263 1.49 -14.62 2.06
C PRO A 263 0.47 -14.89 3.18
N PRO A 264 -0.59 -15.65 2.93
CA PRO A 264 -1.54 -16.03 3.97
C PRO A 264 -0.87 -16.93 5.02
N PRO A 265 -1.34 -16.88 6.30
CA PRO A 265 -0.67 -17.58 7.41
C PRO A 265 -0.50 -19.08 7.24
N ASP A 266 -1.42 -19.75 6.55
CA ASP A 266 -1.41 -21.19 6.30
C ASP A 266 -0.24 -21.65 5.41
N VAL A 267 0.35 -20.77 4.60
CA VAL A 267 1.50 -21.10 3.76
C VAL A 267 2.86 -20.74 4.42
N TRP A 268 2.89 -20.00 5.52
CA TRP A 268 4.16 -19.61 6.16
C TRP A 268 5.07 -20.78 6.53
N PRO A 269 4.56 -21.89 7.11
CA PRO A 269 5.41 -23.06 7.40
C PRO A 269 6.03 -23.68 6.14
N VAL A 270 5.29 -23.68 5.03
CA VAL A 270 5.77 -24.20 3.75
C VAL A 270 6.89 -23.31 3.20
N LEU A 271 6.72 -21.99 3.22
CA LEU A 271 7.76 -21.04 2.79
C LEU A 271 9.01 -21.12 3.69
N ALA A 272 8.83 -21.16 5.01
CA ALA A 272 9.93 -21.26 5.97
C ALA A 272 10.70 -22.60 5.92
N SER A 273 10.16 -23.63 5.29
CA SER A 273 10.86 -24.90 5.09
C SER A 273 11.95 -24.84 4.00
N ASN A 274 11.92 -23.82 3.15
CA ASN A 274 12.98 -23.58 2.16
C ASN A 274 14.05 -22.67 2.76
N ALA A 275 15.29 -23.14 2.84
CA ALA A 275 16.41 -22.38 3.41
C ALA A 275 16.76 -21.09 2.66
N ASP A 276 16.37 -20.98 1.38
CA ASP A 276 16.59 -19.80 0.54
C ASP A 276 15.50 -18.75 0.70
N ILE A 277 14.43 -19.05 1.45
CA ILE A 277 13.30 -18.15 1.68
C ILE A 277 13.29 -17.67 3.14
N THR A 278 13.26 -16.36 3.34
CA THR A 278 13.10 -15.76 4.67
C THR A 278 11.70 -15.17 4.82
N VAL A 279 10.93 -15.68 5.79
CA VAL A 279 9.63 -15.10 6.16
C VAL A 279 9.87 -14.06 7.26
N ILE A 280 9.48 -12.81 7.00
CA ILE A 280 9.68 -11.70 7.95
C ILE A 280 8.36 -10.96 8.22
N GLU A 281 8.23 -10.41 9.42
CA GLU A 281 7.21 -9.42 9.75
C GLU A 281 7.71 -8.03 9.33
N ALA A 282 7.31 -7.58 8.14
CA ALA A 282 7.76 -6.30 7.60
C ALA A 282 7.05 -5.09 8.25
N ASN A 283 5.85 -5.30 8.81
CA ASN A 283 5.08 -4.27 9.48
C ASN A 283 4.78 -4.68 10.93
N PRO A 284 5.39 -4.03 11.93
CA PRO A 284 5.16 -4.34 13.34
C PRO A 284 3.75 -3.98 13.83
N LEU A 285 2.98 -3.23 13.03
CA LEU A 285 1.59 -2.89 13.34
C LEU A 285 0.67 -3.97 12.79
N PRO A 286 -0.10 -4.65 13.65
CA PRO A 286 -0.96 -5.72 13.21
C PRO A 286 -2.08 -5.21 12.30
N SER A 287 -2.43 -6.03 11.31
CA SER A 287 -3.66 -5.84 10.55
C SER A 287 -4.87 -6.14 11.43
N MET A 288 -5.93 -5.35 11.32
CA MET A 288 -7.17 -5.55 12.06
C MET A 288 -8.26 -6.10 11.16
N GLY A 289 -8.90 -7.19 11.58
CA GLY A 289 -10.14 -7.65 11.00
C GLY A 289 -11.30 -6.75 11.48
N CYS A 290 -12.16 -6.30 10.56
CA CYS A 290 -13.31 -5.47 10.87
C CYS A 290 -14.61 -6.12 10.43
N LEU A 291 -15.57 -6.26 11.37
CA LEU A 291 -16.95 -6.56 11.03
C LEU A 291 -17.73 -5.25 10.89
N ARG A 292 -18.07 -4.89 9.66
CA ARG A 292 -18.80 -3.65 9.37
C ARG A 292 -20.27 -3.94 9.12
N PHE A 293 -21.13 -3.40 9.97
CA PHE A 293 -22.58 -3.51 9.79
C PHE A 293 -23.10 -2.49 8.76
N ASN A 294 -24.07 -2.92 7.94
CA ASN A 294 -24.89 -1.98 7.20
C ASN A 294 -25.90 -1.35 8.15
N GLN A 295 -25.63 -0.13 8.59
CA GLN A 295 -26.46 0.58 9.58
C GLN A 295 -27.70 1.24 8.97
N LEU A 296 -27.88 1.18 7.65
CA LEU A 296 -29.06 1.69 6.95
C LEU A 296 -30.18 0.66 6.83
N LEU A 297 -29.92 -0.61 7.12
CA LEU A 297 -30.86 -1.69 6.92
C LEU A 297 -31.06 -2.52 8.20
N PRO A 298 -32.29 -2.99 8.46
CA PRO A 298 -32.54 -3.97 9.51
C PRO A 298 -31.70 -5.26 9.34
N PRO A 299 -31.26 -5.89 10.42
CA PRO A 299 -31.50 -5.52 11.82
C PRO A 299 -30.48 -4.53 12.39
N PHE A 300 -29.47 -4.12 11.61
CA PHE A 300 -28.33 -3.37 12.12
C PHE A 300 -28.50 -1.84 12.07
N ASP A 301 -29.61 -1.32 11.59
CA ASP A 301 -30.08 0.05 11.85
C ASP A 301 -30.32 0.29 13.35
N ASN A 302 -30.69 -0.78 14.09
CA ASN A 302 -30.91 -0.73 15.54
C ASN A 302 -29.59 -0.90 16.32
N VAL A 303 -29.28 0.08 17.20
CA VAL A 303 -28.03 0.06 18.01
C VAL A 303 -27.98 -1.15 18.95
N LYS A 304 -29.12 -1.62 19.50
CA LYS A 304 -29.16 -2.78 20.40
C LYS A 304 -28.70 -4.06 19.69
N MET A 305 -29.01 -4.21 18.40
CA MET A 305 -28.54 -5.32 17.59
C MET A 305 -27.02 -5.30 17.42
N ARG A 306 -26.43 -4.14 17.13
CA ARG A 306 -24.98 -3.99 17.03
C ARG A 306 -24.27 -4.27 18.36
N GLN A 307 -24.83 -3.77 19.46
CA GLN A 307 -24.33 -4.04 20.83
C GLN A 307 -24.44 -5.52 21.19
N ALA A 308 -25.51 -6.21 20.79
CA ALA A 308 -25.67 -7.64 21.05
C ALA A 308 -24.57 -8.47 20.35
N VAL A 309 -24.23 -8.14 19.10
CA VAL A 309 -23.12 -8.82 18.41
C VAL A 309 -21.78 -8.53 19.11
N LEU A 310 -21.53 -7.29 19.51
CA LEU A 310 -20.30 -6.91 20.22
C LEU A 310 -20.09 -7.73 21.52
N MET A 311 -21.17 -8.02 22.26
CA MET A 311 -21.11 -8.80 23.52
C MET A 311 -20.81 -10.29 23.34
N VAL A 312 -21.04 -10.84 22.15
CA VAL A 312 -20.80 -12.26 21.86
C VAL A 312 -19.61 -12.50 20.93
N ALA A 313 -19.11 -11.43 20.29
CA ALA A 313 -17.92 -11.52 19.47
C ALA A 313 -16.69 -11.87 20.34
N ASN A 314 -15.82 -12.73 19.82
CA ASN A 314 -14.59 -13.11 20.48
C ASN A 314 -13.45 -13.03 19.45
N GLN A 315 -12.52 -12.13 19.66
CA GLN A 315 -11.40 -11.93 18.73
C GLN A 315 -10.52 -13.18 18.64
N ALA A 316 -10.29 -13.88 19.75
CA ALA A 316 -9.46 -15.09 19.74
C ALA A 316 -10.04 -16.20 18.86
N ASP A 317 -11.39 -16.39 18.88
CA ASP A 317 -12.04 -17.39 18.02
C ASP A 317 -11.86 -17.03 16.52
N PHE A 318 -12.02 -15.74 16.17
CA PHE A 318 -11.81 -15.28 14.79
C PHE A 318 -10.34 -15.38 14.36
N MET A 319 -9.42 -14.97 15.23
CA MET A 319 -8.00 -15.00 14.91
C MET A 319 -7.42 -16.40 14.88
N GLY A 320 -7.88 -17.29 15.78
CA GLY A 320 -7.52 -18.71 15.73
C GLY A 320 -7.98 -19.40 14.44
N ALA A 321 -9.17 -19.02 13.93
CA ALA A 321 -9.66 -19.52 12.65
C ALA A 321 -8.92 -18.92 11.44
N PHE A 322 -8.44 -17.67 11.53
CA PHE A 322 -7.77 -16.97 10.44
C PHE A 322 -6.27 -17.24 10.38
N ALA A 323 -5.57 -17.11 11.51
CA ALA A 323 -4.10 -17.15 11.57
C ALA A 323 -3.55 -18.41 12.30
N GLY A 324 -4.43 -19.26 12.81
CA GLY A 324 -4.09 -20.52 13.46
C GLY A 324 -3.28 -20.32 14.74
N ASP A 325 -1.95 -20.35 14.63
CA ASP A 325 -1.02 -20.27 15.74
C ASP A 325 -1.20 -18.98 16.56
N PRO A 326 -1.41 -19.07 17.91
CA PRO A 326 -1.52 -17.90 18.78
C PRO A 326 -0.31 -16.95 18.77
N GLN A 327 0.84 -17.37 18.28
CA GLN A 327 2.01 -16.50 18.13
C GLN A 327 1.83 -15.46 17.01
N ASN A 328 0.95 -15.72 16.04
CA ASN A 328 0.73 -14.92 14.85
C ASN A 328 -0.33 -13.82 15.05
N TRP A 329 -0.95 -13.73 16.23
CA TRP A 329 -2.00 -12.74 16.47
C TRP A 329 -2.09 -12.32 17.94
N LYS A 330 -2.76 -11.20 18.18
CA LYS A 330 -3.02 -10.67 19.52
C LYS A 330 -4.44 -10.14 19.61
N VAL A 331 -5.08 -10.27 20.77
CA VAL A 331 -6.34 -9.61 21.05
C VAL A 331 -6.11 -8.12 21.22
N CYS A 332 -6.88 -7.32 20.49
CA CYS A 332 -6.82 -5.86 20.56
C CYS A 332 -8.24 -5.29 20.67
N PRO A 333 -8.69 -4.88 21.85
CA PRO A 333 -10.04 -4.35 22.06
C PRO A 333 -10.20 -2.89 21.68
N SER A 334 -9.16 -2.26 21.18
CA SER A 334 -9.17 -0.86 20.76
C SER A 334 -9.82 -0.70 19.38
N PHE A 335 -10.48 0.45 19.15
CA PHE A 335 -10.95 0.85 17.82
C PHE A 335 -9.79 1.12 16.85
N PHE A 336 -8.71 1.74 17.32
CA PHE A 336 -7.47 1.89 16.58
C PHE A 336 -6.51 0.76 16.93
N THR A 337 -5.64 0.41 15.99
CA THR A 337 -4.66 -0.67 16.16
C THR A 337 -3.87 -0.51 17.46
N CYS A 338 -3.80 -1.57 18.25
CA CYS A 338 -3.02 -1.59 19.48
C CYS A 338 -1.52 -1.34 19.20
N GLY A 339 -0.87 -0.59 20.08
CA GLY A 339 0.52 -0.15 19.87
C GLY A 339 0.66 1.17 19.10
N THR A 340 -0.43 1.76 18.64
CA THR A 340 -0.42 3.10 18.04
C THR A 340 -0.73 4.17 19.09
N PRO A 341 -0.31 5.43 18.89
CA PRO A 341 -0.66 6.53 19.79
C PRO A 341 -2.15 6.78 19.97
N MET A 342 -2.96 6.31 19.03
CA MET A 342 -4.43 6.48 19.04
C MET A 342 -5.16 5.29 19.67
N SER A 343 -4.45 4.23 20.07
CA SER A 343 -5.09 3.08 20.72
C SER A 343 -5.66 3.44 22.09
N SER A 344 -6.85 2.96 22.39
CA SER A 344 -7.53 3.20 23.67
C SER A 344 -8.45 2.03 23.99
N ASN A 345 -8.51 1.65 25.26
CA ASN A 345 -9.44 0.63 25.77
C ASN A 345 -10.78 1.23 26.21
N ALA A 346 -11.00 2.53 26.05
CA ALA A 346 -12.27 3.16 26.40
C ALA A 346 -13.42 2.59 25.57
N GLY A 347 -14.49 2.15 26.22
CA GLY A 347 -15.65 1.55 25.57
C GLY A 347 -15.46 0.07 25.11
N SER A 348 -14.37 -0.57 25.50
CA SER A 348 -14.03 -1.93 25.08
C SER A 348 -14.53 -3.03 26.06
N GLU A 349 -15.23 -2.67 27.10
CA GLU A 349 -15.64 -3.57 28.20
C GLU A 349 -16.43 -4.79 27.71
N ALA A 350 -17.24 -4.60 26.67
CA ALA A 350 -18.00 -5.70 26.07
C ALA A 350 -17.14 -6.74 25.33
N MET A 351 -15.92 -6.36 24.94
CA MET A 351 -14.98 -7.23 24.19
C MET A 351 -13.88 -7.83 25.05
N THR A 352 -13.62 -7.26 26.22
CA THR A 352 -12.52 -7.69 27.11
C THR A 352 -12.96 -8.67 28.19
N GLY A 353 -14.28 -8.76 28.44
CA GLY A 353 -14.86 -9.63 29.43
C GLY A 353 -15.29 -11.00 28.91
N LYS A 354 -15.88 -11.79 29.79
CA LYS A 354 -16.57 -13.02 29.43
C LYS A 354 -17.80 -12.69 28.56
N ARG A 355 -18.00 -13.47 27.48
CA ARG A 355 -19.18 -13.33 26.61
C ARG A 355 -20.48 -13.42 27.42
N ASP A 356 -21.37 -12.44 27.26
CA ASP A 356 -22.65 -12.37 27.94
C ASP A 356 -23.80 -12.65 26.95
N PHE A 357 -24.04 -13.92 26.69
CA PHE A 357 -25.09 -14.36 25.80
C PHE A 357 -26.50 -13.97 26.28
N ASP A 358 -26.72 -13.91 27.60
CA ASP A 358 -28.05 -13.60 28.16
C ASP A 358 -28.35 -12.09 28.00
N LYS A 359 -27.38 -11.24 28.24
CA LYS A 359 -27.50 -9.81 27.95
C LYS A 359 -27.69 -9.55 26.47
N ALA A 360 -26.94 -10.26 25.62
CA ALA A 360 -27.10 -10.16 24.16
C ALA A 360 -28.51 -10.55 23.72
N LYS A 361 -29.07 -11.67 24.26
CA LYS A 361 -30.47 -12.09 24.00
C LYS A 361 -31.47 -11.02 24.42
N LYS A 362 -31.28 -10.42 25.60
CA LYS A 362 -32.16 -9.32 26.08
C LYS A 362 -32.11 -8.11 25.13
N LEU A 363 -30.95 -7.77 24.60
CA LEU A 363 -30.81 -6.68 23.61
C LEU A 363 -31.54 -7.01 22.31
N VAL A 364 -31.42 -8.24 21.81
CA VAL A 364 -32.10 -8.71 20.59
C VAL A 364 -33.61 -8.65 20.75
N THR A 365 -34.14 -9.19 21.86
CA THR A 365 -35.59 -9.12 22.17
C THR A 365 -36.05 -7.69 22.38
N GLY A 366 -35.27 -6.85 23.08
CA GLY A 366 -35.54 -5.45 23.29
C GLY A 366 -35.48 -4.59 22.02
N ALA A 367 -34.89 -5.12 20.94
CA ALA A 367 -34.91 -4.55 19.60
C ALA A 367 -36.09 -5.03 18.74
N GLY A 368 -37.00 -5.87 19.30
CA GLY A 368 -38.17 -6.37 18.60
C GLY A 368 -37.96 -7.67 17.83
N TYR A 369 -36.80 -8.34 17.98
CA TYR A 369 -36.49 -9.57 17.27
C TYR A 369 -36.73 -10.80 18.17
N ILE A 370 -37.26 -11.90 17.59
CA ILE A 370 -37.50 -13.14 18.28
C ILE A 370 -36.36 -14.12 17.99
N ILE A 371 -35.68 -14.59 19.03
CA ILE A 371 -34.67 -15.64 18.93
C ILE A 371 -35.41 -16.99 18.92
N LYS A 372 -35.57 -17.59 17.73
CA LYS A 372 -36.07 -18.96 17.59
C LYS A 372 -34.89 -19.93 17.73
N ALA A 373 -34.95 -20.87 18.68
CA ALA A 373 -34.00 -21.98 18.74
C ALA A 373 -34.08 -22.77 17.42
N ARG A 374 -33.06 -22.78 16.62
CA ARG A 374 -32.99 -23.63 15.43
C ARG A 374 -32.79 -25.06 15.92
N ARG A 375 -33.79 -25.93 15.74
CA ARG A 375 -33.57 -27.38 15.82
C ARG A 375 -32.55 -27.74 14.73
N SER A 376 -31.47 -28.40 15.10
CA SER A 376 -30.37 -28.82 14.21
C SER A 376 -30.93 -29.80 13.15
N SER A 377 -31.19 -29.26 11.96
CA SER A 377 -31.23 -30.03 10.72
C SER A 377 -30.58 -29.21 9.64
N CYS A 378 -29.28 -29.41 9.49
CA CYS A 378 -28.53 -28.91 8.36
C CYS A 378 -28.83 -29.81 7.15
N SER A 379 -29.88 -29.52 6.39
CA SER A 379 -30.02 -30.05 5.04
C SER A 379 -29.57 -28.99 4.05
N MET A 380 -28.37 -29.14 3.52
CA MET A 380 -27.96 -28.43 2.30
C MET A 380 -28.83 -28.95 1.15
N ARG A 381 -29.80 -28.16 0.69
CA ARG A 381 -30.40 -28.38 -0.61
C ARG A 381 -29.53 -27.62 -1.61
N SER A 382 -28.77 -28.35 -2.41
CA SER A 382 -28.18 -27.82 -3.65
C SER A 382 -29.32 -27.49 -4.61
N THR A 383 -29.51 -26.25 -4.95
CA THR A 383 -30.30 -25.87 -6.12
C THR A 383 -29.35 -25.76 -7.29
N SER A 384 -29.24 -26.87 -8.05
CA SER A 384 -28.84 -26.82 -9.45
C SER A 384 -29.98 -26.20 -10.26
N ARG A 385 -29.74 -25.02 -10.82
CA ARG A 385 -30.23 -24.62 -12.17
C ARG A 385 -29.35 -23.48 -12.69
#